data_a7af25448da29ee4f8ce3f6eeebdb31a
#
_entry.id   a7af25448da29ee4f8ce3f6eeebdb31a
#
_cell.length_a   1.000
_cell.length_b   1.000
_cell.length_c   1.000
_cell.angle_alpha   90.00
_cell.angle_beta   90.00
_cell.angle_gamma   90.00
#
_symmetry.space_group_name_H-M   'P 1'
#
loop_
_entity.id
_entity.type
_entity.pdbx_description
1 polymer ?
#
loop_
_entity_poly.entity_id
_entity_poly.type
_entity_poly.pdbx_seq_one_letter_code
_entity_poly.pdbx_strand_id
1 'polypeptide(L)'
;VTEISDFMSKVKSIHSTGNATEHSYRSAFEALFSSIGAIALNEPKRVKCGAPDFIISQGDLIIGHVEAKDLHIPIRGMKDSNKEQQARYKAALPNLIYTNGLDWDFYRDGELTASVTIGDFIMGVVPKPDEYTTLENLLRDFIAQRPQTITSPRDLAERMAGKANLIKDVLRNTLREDADFQTELSAQYQAFKENLIHDITPADFADIYAETIAYGMFAARLHDTTLDTFSRQEALELLPKSNPFLRSLFSYVAGYDLDDRIAWIIDDLARVFQACDVAKLMEGFGKLTGQNDPFLHFYETFLAAYNPSKRKARGVWYTPEPVVNFIVRAVDEVLQTEFGLPDGLADTSKVTLDWDTGQTDKRG
;
A
#
# COMPACT_ATOMS: atom_id res chain seq x y z
N VAL A 1 26.51 -11.35 -20.66
CA VAL A 1 27.73 -10.47 -20.64
C VAL A 1 27.63 -9.37 -21.70
N THR A 2 27.11 -9.70 -22.89
CA THR A 2 26.89 -8.72 -23.97
C THR A 2 25.85 -7.68 -23.53
N GLU A 3 24.79 -8.09 -22.89
CA GLU A 3 23.67 -7.24 -22.40
C GLU A 3 24.16 -6.17 -21.42
N ILE A 4 25.02 -6.56 -20.48
CA ILE A 4 25.61 -5.63 -19.51
C ILE A 4 26.62 -4.69 -20.16
N SER A 5 27.40 -5.20 -21.12
CA SER A 5 28.33 -4.38 -21.91
C SER A 5 27.61 -3.31 -22.73
N ASP A 6 26.46 -3.69 -23.34
CA ASP A 6 25.63 -2.77 -24.12
C ASP A 6 24.97 -1.72 -23.21
N PHE A 7 24.50 -2.14 -22.04
CA PHE A 7 23.99 -1.23 -21.01
C PHE A 7 25.05 -0.21 -20.60
N MET A 8 26.26 -0.66 -20.25
CA MET A 8 27.35 0.23 -19.84
C MET A 8 27.77 1.19 -20.96
N SER A 9 27.76 0.72 -22.23
CA SER A 9 28.04 1.57 -23.37
C SER A 9 27.01 2.68 -23.54
N LYS A 10 25.71 2.38 -23.34
CA LYS A 10 24.64 3.36 -23.34
C LYS A 10 24.78 4.35 -22.18
N VAL A 11 25.01 3.86 -20.95
CA VAL A 11 25.22 4.72 -19.77
C VAL A 11 26.37 5.69 -20.00
N LYS A 12 27.49 5.20 -20.52
CA LYS A 12 28.65 6.03 -20.84
C LYS A 12 28.35 7.06 -21.94
N SER A 13 27.65 6.67 -23.00
CA SER A 13 27.24 7.55 -24.09
C SER A 13 26.31 8.67 -23.57
N ILE A 14 25.31 8.33 -22.77
CA ILE A 14 24.37 9.31 -22.20
C ILE A 14 25.13 10.28 -21.27
N HIS A 15 26.03 9.76 -20.41
CA HIS A 15 26.82 10.60 -19.53
C HIS A 15 27.69 11.59 -20.31
N SER A 16 28.28 11.16 -21.41
CA SER A 16 29.18 12.00 -22.24
C SER A 16 28.49 13.21 -22.88
N THR A 17 27.15 13.26 -22.91
CA THR A 17 26.37 14.43 -23.40
C THR A 17 26.48 15.66 -22.50
N GLY A 18 26.92 15.48 -21.24
CA GLY A 18 27.12 16.55 -20.26
C GLY A 18 25.84 17.09 -19.59
N ASN A 19 24.64 16.71 -20.06
CA ASN A 19 23.35 17.15 -19.55
C ASN A 19 22.47 16.00 -19.05
N ALA A 20 23.10 14.85 -18.73
CA ALA A 20 22.36 13.68 -18.28
C ALA A 20 21.82 13.86 -16.87
N THR A 21 20.54 13.53 -16.68
CA THR A 21 19.84 13.43 -15.40
C THR A 21 19.42 11.98 -15.17
N GLU A 22 18.95 11.65 -13.98
CA GLU A 22 18.38 10.34 -13.64
C GLU A 22 17.44 9.81 -14.74
N HIS A 23 16.56 10.66 -15.24
CA HIS A 23 15.61 10.29 -16.30
C HIS A 23 16.28 9.94 -17.64
N SER A 24 17.47 10.44 -17.89
CA SER A 24 18.18 10.18 -19.15
C SER A 24 18.60 8.71 -19.29
N TYR A 25 18.80 8.02 -18.17
CA TYR A 25 19.25 6.62 -18.17
C TYR A 25 18.11 5.60 -18.27
N ARG A 26 16.84 6.02 -18.18
CA ARG A 26 15.67 5.13 -18.19
C ARG A 26 15.64 4.19 -19.38
N SER A 27 15.90 4.68 -20.58
CA SER A 27 15.94 3.86 -21.80
C SER A 27 17.03 2.81 -21.79
N ALA A 28 18.13 3.03 -21.05
CA ALA A 28 19.19 2.03 -20.89
C ALA A 28 18.72 0.88 -19.99
N PHE A 29 18.02 1.19 -18.89
CA PHE A 29 17.40 0.19 -18.00
C PHE A 29 16.33 -0.62 -18.72
N GLU A 30 15.40 0.04 -19.44
CA GLU A 30 14.36 -0.64 -20.23
C GLU A 30 14.96 -1.65 -21.22
N ALA A 31 16.00 -1.22 -21.95
CA ALA A 31 16.71 -2.10 -22.90
C ALA A 31 17.41 -3.26 -22.18
N LEU A 32 18.02 -3.03 -21.02
CA LEU A 32 18.68 -4.07 -20.23
C LEU A 32 17.68 -5.14 -19.79
N PHE A 33 16.56 -4.74 -19.16
CA PHE A 33 15.56 -5.70 -18.71
C PHE A 33 14.90 -6.44 -19.88
N SER A 34 14.63 -5.74 -20.99
CA SER A 34 14.11 -6.37 -22.21
C SER A 34 15.06 -7.43 -22.75
N SER A 35 16.37 -7.19 -22.75
CA SER A 35 17.37 -8.14 -23.26
C SER A 35 17.48 -9.42 -22.45
N ILE A 36 17.06 -9.40 -21.18
CA ILE A 36 17.05 -10.58 -20.30
C ILE A 36 15.65 -11.22 -20.15
N GLY A 37 14.67 -10.77 -20.95
CA GLY A 37 13.34 -11.37 -21.01
C GLY A 37 12.34 -10.84 -19.98
N ALA A 38 12.54 -9.63 -19.46
CA ALA A 38 11.61 -8.91 -18.61
C ALA A 38 11.21 -7.57 -19.21
N ILE A 39 10.09 -7.03 -18.80
CA ILE A 39 9.61 -5.70 -19.19
C ILE A 39 9.83 -4.77 -18.01
N ALA A 40 10.59 -3.71 -18.19
CA ALA A 40 10.69 -2.60 -17.25
C ALA A 40 9.66 -1.55 -17.65
N LEU A 41 8.56 -1.49 -16.94
CA LEU A 41 7.56 -0.43 -17.10
C LEU A 41 8.07 0.79 -16.34
N ASN A 42 8.42 1.81 -17.09
CA ASN A 42 8.69 3.12 -16.53
C ASN A 42 7.37 3.69 -16.02
N GLU A 43 7.37 4.20 -14.79
CA GLU A 43 6.15 4.70 -14.19
C GLU A 43 5.47 5.75 -15.08
N PRO A 44 4.17 5.59 -15.40
CA PRO A 44 3.46 6.55 -16.23
C PRO A 44 3.29 7.87 -15.47
N LYS A 45 3.93 8.90 -16.00
CA LYS A 45 3.69 10.32 -15.75
C LYS A 45 3.79 10.82 -14.29
N ARG A 46 4.95 11.40 -13.97
CA ARG A 46 5.13 12.46 -12.96
C ARG A 46 4.65 12.15 -11.56
N VAL A 47 5.27 11.21 -10.91
CA VAL A 47 5.02 11.08 -9.48
C VAL A 47 6.32 11.29 -8.68
N LYS A 48 6.62 12.54 -8.38
CA LYS A 48 7.62 12.92 -7.37
C LYS A 48 7.32 12.35 -5.97
N CYS A 49 6.22 11.63 -5.81
CA CYS A 49 5.66 11.29 -4.50
C CYS A 49 5.89 9.85 -4.05
N GLY A 50 6.84 9.10 -4.60
CA GLY A 50 7.26 7.89 -3.91
C GLY A 50 6.85 6.55 -4.53
N ALA A 51 6.76 6.46 -5.86
CA ALA A 51 6.83 5.17 -6.55
C ALA A 51 8.26 4.87 -6.99
N PRO A 52 8.66 3.57 -7.08
CA PRO A 52 9.92 3.18 -7.68
C PRO A 52 9.98 3.57 -9.16
N ASP A 53 11.18 3.80 -9.68
CA ASP A 53 11.37 4.22 -11.07
C ASP A 53 10.87 3.20 -12.10
N PHE A 54 10.94 1.91 -11.76
CA PHE A 54 10.48 0.84 -12.65
C PHE A 54 9.75 -0.26 -11.91
N ILE A 55 8.68 -0.74 -12.54
CA ILE A 55 8.02 -2.00 -12.22
C ILE A 55 8.53 -3.03 -13.22
N ILE A 56 9.08 -4.13 -12.72
CA ILE A 56 9.59 -5.21 -13.55
C ILE A 56 8.55 -6.32 -13.65
N SER A 57 8.17 -6.67 -14.87
CA SER A 57 7.19 -7.71 -15.13
C SER A 57 7.67 -8.74 -16.16
N GLN A 58 7.06 -9.91 -16.13
CA GLN A 58 7.21 -10.95 -17.14
C GLN A 58 5.80 -11.40 -17.57
N GLY A 59 5.38 -10.98 -18.75
CA GLY A 59 3.98 -11.00 -19.13
C GLY A 59 3.17 -10.10 -18.20
N ASP A 60 2.06 -10.59 -17.67
CA ASP A 60 1.20 -9.87 -16.73
C ASP A 60 1.66 -9.98 -15.26
N LEU A 61 2.71 -10.76 -14.99
CA LEU A 61 3.22 -10.99 -13.65
C LEU A 61 4.26 -9.93 -13.28
N ILE A 62 3.98 -9.13 -12.25
CA ILE A 62 4.99 -8.27 -11.63
C ILE A 62 5.94 -9.14 -10.81
N ILE A 63 7.23 -9.00 -11.11
CA ILE A 63 8.32 -9.74 -10.47
C ILE A 63 8.95 -8.92 -9.37
N GLY A 64 9.12 -7.63 -9.59
CA GLY A 64 9.79 -6.76 -8.62
C GLY A 64 9.86 -5.30 -9.09
N HIS A 65 10.65 -4.53 -8.37
CA HIS A 65 10.76 -3.09 -8.54
C HIS A 65 12.23 -2.66 -8.61
N VAL A 66 12.49 -1.56 -9.31
CA VAL A 66 13.84 -0.96 -9.37
C VAL A 66 13.72 0.52 -9.04
N GLU A 67 14.55 0.96 -8.11
CA GLU A 67 14.79 2.36 -7.82
C GLU A 67 16.17 2.73 -8.35
N ALA A 68 16.22 3.68 -9.28
CA ALA A 68 17.44 4.19 -9.85
C ALA A 68 17.78 5.57 -9.30
N LYS A 69 19.05 5.84 -9.10
CA LYS A 69 19.59 7.14 -8.69
C LYS A 69 20.55 7.65 -9.73
N ASP A 70 20.84 8.94 -9.71
CA ASP A 70 21.89 9.51 -10.54
C ASP A 70 23.23 8.80 -10.30
N LEU A 71 24.04 8.67 -11.36
CA LEU A 71 25.35 7.97 -11.33
C LEU A 71 26.27 8.39 -10.21
N HIS A 72 26.21 9.66 -9.79
CA HIS A 72 27.06 10.21 -8.74
C HIS A 72 26.49 10.04 -7.35
N ILE A 73 25.25 9.56 -7.21
CA ILE A 73 24.60 9.36 -5.91
C ILE A 73 24.95 7.96 -5.41
N PRO A 74 25.64 7.83 -4.27
CA PRO A 74 25.92 6.52 -3.69
C PRO A 74 24.61 5.91 -3.16
N ILE A 75 24.35 4.65 -3.53
CA ILE A 75 23.18 3.92 -3.06
C ILE A 75 23.39 3.28 -1.69
N ARG A 76 24.63 3.22 -1.22
CA ARG A 76 25.03 2.68 0.09
C ARG A 76 25.34 3.83 1.05
N GLY A 77 24.85 3.71 2.28
CA GLY A 77 25.07 4.76 3.27
C GLY A 77 24.31 6.07 3.00
N MET A 78 23.18 5.99 2.30
CA MET A 78 22.33 7.14 2.01
C MET A 78 21.92 7.89 3.30
N LYS A 79 21.68 9.20 3.16
CA LYS A 79 21.30 10.09 4.25
C LYS A 79 19.93 10.72 3.97
N ASP A 80 19.36 11.29 5.02
CA ASP A 80 18.13 12.10 4.97
C ASP A 80 16.97 11.43 4.23
N SER A 81 16.30 12.12 3.34
CA SER A 81 15.12 11.66 2.61
C SER A 81 15.37 10.39 1.77
N ASN A 82 16.58 10.23 1.22
CA ASN A 82 16.93 9.04 0.44
C ASN A 82 17.00 7.79 1.35
N LYS A 83 17.52 7.92 2.56
CA LYS A 83 17.53 6.83 3.54
C LYS A 83 16.12 6.44 3.98
N GLU A 84 15.28 7.42 4.21
CA GLU A 84 13.87 7.18 4.57
C GLU A 84 13.10 6.52 3.42
N GLN A 85 13.28 6.97 2.18
CA GLN A 85 12.69 6.35 1.00
C GLN A 85 13.15 4.88 0.86
N GLN A 86 14.45 4.62 0.99
CA GLN A 86 14.97 3.26 0.91
C GLN A 86 14.37 2.36 1.98
N ALA A 87 14.24 2.84 3.22
CA ALA A 87 13.64 2.08 4.31
C ALA A 87 12.18 1.73 4.02
N ARG A 88 11.40 2.68 3.49
CA ARG A 88 9.99 2.44 3.10
C ARG A 88 9.86 1.42 1.98
N TYR A 89 10.68 1.53 0.94
CA TYR A 89 10.63 0.59 -0.18
C TYR A 89 11.05 -0.81 0.24
N LYS A 90 12.09 -0.94 1.04
CA LYS A 90 12.51 -2.23 1.61
C LYS A 90 11.43 -2.90 2.46
N ALA A 91 10.64 -2.11 3.21
CA ALA A 91 9.53 -2.63 4.00
C ALA A 91 8.30 -3.01 3.15
N ALA A 92 8.10 -2.34 2.02
CA ALA A 92 6.89 -2.50 1.20
C ALA A 92 7.06 -3.42 -0.01
N LEU A 93 8.28 -3.55 -0.54
CA LEU A 93 8.54 -4.22 -1.82
C LEU A 93 9.38 -5.48 -1.59
N PRO A 94 8.80 -6.67 -1.79
CA PRO A 94 9.46 -7.94 -1.42
C PRO A 94 10.65 -8.28 -2.32
N ASN A 95 10.67 -7.79 -3.57
CA ASN A 95 11.77 -8.00 -4.51
C ASN A 95 12.16 -6.65 -5.12
N LEU A 96 13.28 -6.09 -4.68
CA LEU A 96 13.66 -4.71 -4.95
C LEU A 96 15.14 -4.62 -5.34
N ILE A 97 15.42 -3.86 -6.39
CA ILE A 97 16.77 -3.41 -6.76
C ILE A 97 16.91 -1.92 -6.46
N TYR A 98 17.98 -1.54 -5.77
CA TYR A 98 18.49 -0.18 -5.73
C TYR A 98 19.75 -0.08 -6.58
N THR A 99 19.82 0.92 -7.45
CA THR A 99 20.98 1.11 -8.34
C THR A 99 21.20 2.59 -8.67
N ASN A 100 22.43 2.94 -9.00
CA ASN A 100 22.76 4.18 -9.69
C ASN A 100 23.32 3.91 -11.10
N GLY A 101 23.11 2.69 -11.60
CA GLY A 101 23.64 2.24 -12.89
C GLY A 101 25.05 1.64 -12.81
N LEU A 102 25.83 1.94 -11.76
CA LEU A 102 27.18 1.40 -11.51
C LEU A 102 27.19 0.46 -10.31
N ASP A 103 26.58 0.88 -9.22
CA ASP A 103 26.33 0.08 -8.03
C ASP A 103 24.93 -0.53 -8.10
N TRP A 104 24.81 -1.80 -7.70
CA TRP A 104 23.56 -2.56 -7.69
C TRP A 104 23.44 -3.32 -6.38
N ASP A 105 22.37 -3.05 -5.64
CA ASP A 105 22.01 -3.75 -4.40
C ASP A 105 20.66 -4.43 -4.60
N PHE A 106 20.61 -5.73 -4.30
CA PHE A 106 19.43 -6.58 -4.43
C PHE A 106 18.86 -6.86 -3.05
N TYR A 107 17.58 -6.57 -2.87
CA TYR A 107 16.88 -6.77 -1.60
C TYR A 107 15.73 -7.76 -1.79
N ARG A 108 15.58 -8.63 -0.79
CA ARG A 108 14.44 -9.54 -0.68
C ARG A 108 13.83 -9.41 0.71
N ASP A 109 12.49 -9.18 0.76
CA ASP A 109 11.75 -9.00 1.99
C ASP A 109 12.45 -8.02 2.96
N GLY A 110 13.04 -6.95 2.40
CA GLY A 110 13.76 -5.92 3.13
C GLY A 110 15.24 -6.20 3.42
N GLU A 111 15.71 -7.44 3.26
CA GLU A 111 17.08 -7.85 3.52
C GLU A 111 17.94 -7.75 2.28
N LEU A 112 19.18 -7.27 2.44
CA LEU A 112 20.18 -7.24 1.37
C LEU A 112 20.66 -8.66 1.06
N THR A 113 20.38 -9.15 -0.15
CA THR A 113 20.77 -10.50 -0.58
C THR A 113 22.05 -10.53 -1.39
N ALA A 114 22.30 -9.49 -2.19
CA ALA A 114 23.50 -9.39 -3.01
C ALA A 114 23.83 -7.93 -3.33
N SER A 115 25.10 -7.69 -3.64
CA SER A 115 25.61 -6.41 -4.10
C SER A 115 26.69 -6.62 -5.15
N VAL A 116 26.70 -5.78 -6.20
CA VAL A 116 27.74 -5.77 -7.21
C VAL A 116 28.00 -4.35 -7.69
N THR A 117 29.24 -4.05 -8.09
CA THR A 117 29.66 -2.76 -8.63
C THR A 117 30.31 -2.99 -9.99
N ILE A 118 29.65 -2.58 -11.09
CA ILE A 118 30.07 -2.82 -12.46
C ILE A 118 30.89 -1.66 -13.09
N GLY A 119 31.10 -0.61 -12.33
CA GLY A 119 31.92 0.53 -12.76
C GLY A 119 32.15 1.52 -11.62
N ASP A 120 33.13 2.38 -11.78
CA ASP A 120 33.43 3.49 -10.88
C ASP A 120 33.10 4.84 -11.56
N PHE A 121 32.74 5.82 -10.73
CA PHE A 121 32.56 7.20 -11.18
C PHE A 121 33.68 8.08 -10.59
N ILE A 122 34.70 8.32 -11.38
CA ILE A 122 35.90 9.09 -10.93
C ILE A 122 35.96 10.45 -11.64
N MET A 123 36.30 10.47 -12.92
CA MET A 123 36.21 11.64 -13.82
C MET A 123 35.34 11.31 -15.05
N GLY A 124 34.39 10.42 -14.85
CA GLY A 124 33.51 9.79 -15.80
C GLY A 124 33.31 8.31 -15.44
N VAL A 125 32.58 7.60 -16.27
CA VAL A 125 32.26 6.18 -16.05
C VAL A 125 33.45 5.32 -16.44
N VAL A 126 34.01 4.59 -15.48
CA VAL A 126 35.08 3.59 -15.66
C VAL A 126 34.49 2.19 -15.47
N PRO A 127 34.28 1.42 -16.54
CA PRO A 127 33.68 0.08 -16.48
C PRO A 127 34.55 -0.94 -15.74
N LYS A 128 33.88 -1.94 -15.10
CA LYS A 128 34.49 -3.14 -14.50
C LYS A 128 33.98 -4.41 -15.21
N PRO A 129 34.50 -4.80 -16.37
CA PRO A 129 33.97 -5.92 -17.15
C PRO A 129 33.99 -7.26 -16.42
N ASP A 130 34.90 -7.44 -15.48
CA ASP A 130 34.99 -8.67 -14.65
C ASP A 130 33.74 -8.94 -13.83
N GLU A 131 32.97 -7.90 -13.49
CA GLU A 131 31.74 -7.98 -12.70
C GLU A 131 30.46 -8.15 -13.55
N TYR A 132 30.56 -8.10 -14.88
CA TYR A 132 29.38 -8.15 -15.76
C TYR A 132 28.64 -9.48 -15.66
N THR A 133 29.36 -10.59 -15.56
CA THR A 133 28.77 -11.92 -15.38
C THR A 133 28.06 -12.02 -14.05
N THR A 134 28.64 -11.44 -13.01
CA THR A 134 28.01 -11.39 -11.67
C THR A 134 26.69 -10.65 -11.73
N LEU A 135 26.66 -9.45 -12.33
CA LEU A 135 25.40 -8.68 -12.46
C LEU A 135 24.37 -9.44 -13.30
N GLU A 136 24.79 -10.01 -14.44
CA GLU A 136 23.85 -10.75 -15.29
C GLU A 136 23.19 -11.91 -14.55
N ASN A 137 23.95 -12.68 -13.80
CA ASN A 137 23.41 -13.78 -12.99
C ASN A 137 22.43 -13.27 -11.92
N LEU A 138 22.79 -12.20 -11.22
CA LEU A 138 21.93 -11.59 -10.20
C LEU A 138 20.61 -11.05 -10.78
N LEU A 139 20.64 -10.44 -11.97
CA LEU A 139 19.45 -9.98 -12.67
C LEU A 139 18.57 -11.15 -13.13
N ARG A 140 19.18 -12.24 -13.62
CA ARG A 140 18.44 -13.46 -13.99
C ARG A 140 17.80 -14.12 -12.76
N ASP A 141 18.52 -14.16 -11.63
CA ASP A 141 17.96 -14.63 -10.36
C ASP A 141 16.81 -13.74 -9.87
N PHE A 142 16.93 -12.44 -10.04
CA PHE A 142 15.87 -11.48 -9.70
C PHE A 142 14.60 -11.72 -10.50
N ILE A 143 14.71 -11.95 -11.84
CA ILE A 143 13.54 -12.22 -12.69
C ILE A 143 12.99 -13.65 -12.52
N ALA A 144 13.82 -14.62 -12.16
CA ALA A 144 13.37 -15.99 -11.90
C ALA A 144 12.54 -16.15 -10.62
N GLN A 145 12.45 -15.10 -9.83
CA GLN A 145 11.71 -15.10 -8.57
C GLN A 145 10.22 -15.24 -8.79
N ARG A 146 9.63 -16.20 -8.10
CA ARG A 146 8.18 -16.29 -7.98
C ARG A 146 7.74 -15.56 -6.69
N PRO A 147 6.57 -14.91 -6.68
CA PRO A 147 6.01 -14.38 -5.46
C PRO A 147 5.98 -15.47 -4.39
N GLN A 148 6.51 -15.18 -3.21
CA GLN A 148 6.48 -16.14 -2.11
C GLN A 148 5.04 -16.33 -1.66
N THR A 149 4.62 -17.58 -1.49
CA THR A 149 3.33 -17.92 -0.91
C THR A 149 3.32 -17.44 0.55
N ILE A 150 2.33 -16.64 0.90
CA ILE A 150 2.13 -16.15 2.27
C ILE A 150 1.57 -17.31 3.10
N THR A 151 2.28 -17.69 4.15
CA THR A 151 1.98 -18.89 4.95
C THR A 151 1.57 -18.60 6.39
N SER A 152 1.65 -17.35 6.85
CA SER A 152 1.26 -16.98 8.20
C SER A 152 0.47 -15.66 8.25
N PRO A 153 -0.46 -15.53 9.23
CA PRO A 153 -1.18 -14.28 9.46
C PRO A 153 -0.25 -13.09 9.73
N ARG A 154 0.86 -13.34 10.41
CA ARG A 154 1.85 -12.30 10.70
C ARG A 154 2.54 -11.78 9.44
N ASP A 155 2.97 -12.66 8.56
CA ASP A 155 3.59 -12.30 7.27
C ASP A 155 2.60 -11.49 6.42
N LEU A 156 1.33 -11.93 6.35
CA LEU A 156 0.28 -11.16 5.67
C LEU A 156 0.14 -9.76 6.27
N ALA A 157 0.08 -9.64 7.59
CA ALA A 157 -0.06 -8.36 8.29
C ALA A 157 1.14 -7.43 8.03
N GLU A 158 2.36 -7.94 8.04
CA GLU A 158 3.58 -7.18 7.76
C GLU A 158 3.59 -6.65 6.32
N ARG A 159 3.21 -7.47 5.34
CA ARG A 159 3.10 -7.06 3.91
C ARG A 159 1.99 -6.03 3.69
N MET A 160 0.82 -6.24 4.29
CA MET A 160 -0.28 -5.26 4.26
C MET A 160 0.16 -3.93 4.87
N ALA A 161 0.81 -3.97 6.02
CA ALA A 161 1.30 -2.79 6.72
C ALA A 161 2.34 -2.01 5.89
N GLY A 162 3.24 -2.70 5.21
CA GLY A 162 4.20 -2.09 4.28
C GLY A 162 3.48 -1.32 3.17
N LYS A 163 2.48 -1.94 2.52
CA LYS A 163 1.69 -1.29 1.45
C LYS A 163 0.86 -0.12 1.99
N ALA A 164 0.19 -0.28 3.13
CA ALA A 164 -0.59 0.78 3.76
C ALA A 164 0.30 1.98 4.13
N ASN A 165 1.48 1.76 4.69
CA ASN A 165 2.43 2.84 4.98
C ASN A 165 2.88 3.56 3.71
N LEU A 166 3.08 2.83 2.60
CA LEU A 166 3.44 3.43 1.33
C LEU A 166 2.30 4.29 0.77
N ILE A 167 1.05 3.81 0.79
CA ILE A 167 -0.15 4.59 0.44
C ILE A 167 -0.22 5.87 1.28
N LYS A 168 -0.10 5.75 2.60
CA LYS A 168 -0.12 6.88 3.53
C LYS A 168 0.92 7.93 3.19
N ASP A 169 2.16 7.52 2.92
CA ASP A 169 3.25 8.45 2.63
C ASP A 169 3.04 9.17 1.30
N VAL A 170 2.56 8.46 0.26
CA VAL A 170 2.20 9.08 -1.02
C VAL A 170 1.09 10.10 -0.83
N LEU A 171 0.02 9.74 -0.12
CA LEU A 171 -1.10 10.65 0.17
C LEU A 171 -0.65 11.90 0.93
N ARG A 172 0.15 11.75 1.97
CA ARG A 172 0.68 12.89 2.76
C ARG A 172 1.51 13.84 1.89
N ASN A 173 2.37 13.28 1.04
CA ASN A 173 3.20 14.08 0.16
C ASN A 173 2.35 14.81 -0.88
N THR A 174 1.38 14.10 -1.50
CA THR A 174 0.45 14.69 -2.45
C THR A 174 -0.34 15.84 -1.86
N LEU A 175 -0.97 15.64 -0.71
CA LEU A 175 -1.76 16.68 -0.05
C LEU A 175 -0.92 17.87 0.42
N ARG A 176 0.37 17.66 0.72
CA ARG A 176 1.28 18.74 1.07
C ARG A 176 1.71 19.57 -0.14
N GLU A 177 1.89 18.93 -1.30
CA GLU A 177 2.31 19.57 -2.53
C GLU A 177 1.15 20.25 -3.28
N ASP A 178 -0.07 19.79 -3.07
CA ASP A 178 -1.29 20.32 -3.68
C ASP A 178 -1.97 21.36 -2.77
N ALA A 179 -1.28 22.47 -2.54
CA ALA A 179 -1.79 23.56 -1.70
C ALA A 179 -3.10 24.19 -2.22
N ASP A 180 -3.35 24.10 -3.52
CA ASP A 180 -4.51 24.68 -4.18
C ASP A 180 -5.68 23.68 -4.37
N PHE A 181 -5.56 22.48 -3.82
CA PHE A 181 -6.59 21.43 -3.87
C PHE A 181 -7.07 21.08 -5.29
N GLN A 182 -6.14 20.97 -6.23
CA GLN A 182 -6.44 20.71 -7.64
C GLN A 182 -6.53 19.22 -7.99
N THR A 183 -6.10 18.34 -7.09
CA THR A 183 -6.13 16.89 -7.33
C THR A 183 -7.40 16.26 -6.78
N GLU A 184 -7.79 15.11 -7.36
CA GLU A 184 -8.92 14.31 -6.89
C GLU A 184 -8.74 13.88 -5.42
N LEU A 185 -7.51 13.53 -5.01
CA LEU A 185 -7.20 13.21 -3.61
C LEU A 185 -7.45 14.38 -2.66
N SER A 186 -7.12 15.58 -3.08
CA SER A 186 -7.40 16.80 -2.32
C SER A 186 -8.89 17.09 -2.23
N ALA A 187 -9.64 16.83 -3.30
CA ALA A 187 -11.10 16.94 -3.29
C ALA A 187 -11.74 15.93 -2.31
N GLN A 188 -11.24 14.70 -2.30
CA GLN A 188 -11.68 13.67 -1.34
C GLN A 188 -11.35 14.06 0.11
N TYR A 189 -10.16 14.61 0.37
CA TYR A 189 -9.82 15.13 1.69
C TYR A 189 -10.77 16.24 2.13
N GLN A 190 -11.10 17.18 1.26
CA GLN A 190 -12.05 18.26 1.58
C GLN A 190 -13.45 17.71 1.85
N ALA A 191 -13.95 16.81 1.00
CA ALA A 191 -15.24 16.16 1.22
C ALA A 191 -15.30 15.40 2.55
N PHE A 192 -14.21 14.73 2.91
CA PHE A 192 -14.10 14.02 4.19
C PHE A 192 -14.13 15.00 5.38
N LYS A 193 -13.40 16.11 5.26
CA LYS A 193 -13.35 17.17 6.27
C LYS A 193 -14.69 17.86 6.45
N GLU A 194 -15.40 18.15 5.38
CA GLU A 194 -16.71 18.83 5.43
C GLU A 194 -17.83 17.94 5.98
N ASN A 195 -17.80 16.64 5.67
CA ASN A 195 -18.95 15.77 5.95
C ASN A 195 -18.74 14.81 7.13
N LEU A 196 -17.49 14.58 7.60
CA LEU A 196 -17.20 13.56 8.60
C LEU A 196 -16.41 14.09 9.80
N ILE A 197 -15.22 14.64 9.58
CA ILE A 197 -14.31 15.08 10.66
C ILE A 197 -13.78 16.46 10.34
N HIS A 198 -14.40 17.52 10.87
CA HIS A 198 -14.11 18.91 10.53
C HIS A 198 -12.70 19.40 10.86
N ASP A 199 -12.06 18.80 11.87
CA ASP A 199 -10.73 19.14 12.35
C ASP A 199 -9.62 18.16 11.88
N ILE A 200 -9.94 17.27 10.92
CA ILE A 200 -8.99 16.29 10.41
C ILE A 200 -7.82 16.99 9.71
N THR A 201 -6.61 16.56 10.05
CA THR A 201 -5.41 17.00 9.34
C THR A 201 -5.14 16.16 8.09
N PRO A 202 -4.38 16.68 7.09
CA PRO A 202 -3.97 15.89 5.94
C PRO A 202 -3.22 14.60 6.32
N ALA A 203 -2.46 14.64 7.42
CA ALA A 203 -1.72 13.49 7.92
C ALA A 203 -2.66 12.42 8.52
N ASP A 204 -3.67 12.84 9.28
CA ASP A 204 -4.67 11.93 9.85
C ASP A 204 -5.57 11.33 8.76
N PHE A 205 -5.95 12.14 7.76
CA PHE A 205 -6.70 11.67 6.60
C PHE A 205 -5.92 10.58 5.85
N ALA A 206 -4.65 10.83 5.55
CA ALA A 206 -3.81 9.85 4.85
C ALA A 206 -3.66 8.54 5.65
N ASP A 207 -3.57 8.63 6.98
CA ASP A 207 -3.48 7.48 7.88
C ASP A 207 -4.78 6.66 7.86
N ILE A 208 -5.93 7.32 8.07
CA ILE A 208 -7.25 6.67 8.04
C ILE A 208 -7.54 6.06 6.66
N TYR A 209 -7.24 6.79 5.60
CA TYR A 209 -7.48 6.34 4.24
C TYR A 209 -6.68 5.05 3.92
N ALA A 210 -5.38 5.04 4.24
CA ALA A 210 -4.51 3.90 4.01
C ALA A 210 -4.93 2.66 4.84
N GLU A 211 -5.25 2.86 6.13
CA GLU A 211 -5.79 1.80 6.99
C GLU A 211 -7.08 1.22 6.42
N THR A 212 -8.01 2.09 6.02
CA THR A 212 -9.33 1.67 5.51
C THR A 212 -9.21 0.88 4.21
N ILE A 213 -8.33 1.30 3.29
CA ILE A 213 -8.11 0.57 2.04
C ILE A 213 -7.49 -0.79 2.32
N ALA A 214 -6.38 -0.82 3.07
CA ALA A 214 -5.68 -2.08 3.31
C ALA A 214 -6.57 -3.09 4.04
N TYR A 215 -7.32 -2.64 5.04
CA TYR A 215 -8.18 -3.51 5.81
C TYR A 215 -9.49 -3.86 5.09
N GLY A 216 -10.04 -2.94 4.30
CA GLY A 216 -11.19 -3.22 3.44
C GLY A 216 -10.90 -4.23 2.34
N MET A 217 -9.69 -4.16 1.74
CA MET A 217 -9.22 -5.19 0.80
C MET A 217 -9.09 -6.56 1.48
N PHE A 218 -8.56 -6.59 2.72
CA PHE A 218 -8.53 -7.81 3.52
C PHE A 218 -9.94 -8.36 3.80
N ALA A 219 -10.87 -7.49 4.20
CA ALA A 219 -12.25 -7.87 4.47
C ALA A 219 -12.94 -8.46 3.22
N ALA A 220 -12.75 -7.83 2.08
CA ALA A 220 -13.25 -8.34 0.80
C ALA A 220 -12.66 -9.70 0.48
N ARG A 221 -11.34 -9.86 0.60
CA ARG A 221 -10.65 -11.11 0.33
C ARG A 221 -11.07 -12.25 1.25
N LEU A 222 -11.37 -11.96 2.52
CA LEU A 222 -11.85 -12.97 3.46
C LEU A 222 -13.19 -13.59 3.03
N HIS A 223 -14.00 -12.84 2.29
CA HIS A 223 -15.29 -13.29 1.75
C HIS A 223 -15.21 -13.78 0.30
N ASP A 224 -14.04 -13.71 -0.31
CA ASP A 224 -13.82 -14.18 -1.67
C ASP A 224 -13.67 -15.71 -1.72
N THR A 225 -14.43 -16.32 -2.60
CA THR A 225 -14.40 -17.78 -2.83
C THR A 225 -13.51 -18.17 -4.01
N THR A 226 -12.99 -17.17 -4.76
CA THR A 226 -12.11 -17.38 -5.91
C THR A 226 -10.68 -17.00 -5.54
N LEU A 227 -9.71 -17.90 -5.69
CA LEU A 227 -8.34 -17.64 -5.24
C LEU A 227 -7.52 -16.85 -6.28
N ASP A 228 -7.84 -16.97 -7.55
CA ASP A 228 -6.93 -16.57 -8.64
C ASP A 228 -7.25 -15.19 -9.25
N THR A 229 -8.39 -14.58 -8.94
CA THR A 229 -8.90 -13.41 -9.68
C THR A 229 -9.07 -12.12 -8.85
N PHE A 230 -8.64 -12.11 -7.59
CA PHE A 230 -8.86 -10.97 -6.70
C PHE A 230 -8.28 -9.65 -7.24
N SER A 231 -9.13 -8.62 -7.31
CA SER A 231 -8.77 -7.30 -7.84
C SER A 231 -9.43 -6.19 -7.02
N ARG A 232 -9.07 -4.92 -7.29
CA ARG A 232 -9.72 -3.75 -6.70
C ARG A 232 -11.23 -3.72 -7.00
N GLN A 233 -11.61 -4.06 -8.23
CA GLN A 233 -13.00 -4.09 -8.67
C GLN A 233 -13.77 -5.16 -7.93
N GLU A 234 -13.22 -6.35 -7.85
CA GLU A 234 -13.82 -7.47 -7.14
C GLU A 234 -13.92 -7.18 -5.63
N ALA A 235 -12.94 -6.52 -5.04
CA ALA A 235 -13.02 -6.09 -3.65
C ALA A 235 -14.24 -5.19 -3.38
N LEU A 236 -14.57 -4.25 -4.29
CA LEU A 236 -15.77 -3.43 -4.17
C LEU A 236 -17.06 -4.27 -4.19
N GLU A 237 -17.12 -5.30 -5.05
CA GLU A 237 -18.29 -6.17 -5.18
C GLU A 237 -18.51 -7.03 -3.93
N LEU A 238 -17.42 -7.51 -3.34
CA LEU A 238 -17.41 -8.37 -2.15
C LEU A 238 -17.69 -7.64 -0.84
N LEU A 239 -17.53 -6.32 -0.81
CA LEU A 239 -17.81 -5.55 0.39
C LEU A 239 -19.29 -5.59 0.78
N PRO A 240 -19.62 -5.72 2.09
CA PRO A 240 -20.97 -5.78 2.58
C PRO A 240 -21.82 -4.59 2.11
N LYS A 241 -23.00 -4.86 1.57
CA LYS A 241 -23.97 -3.82 1.14
C LYS A 241 -24.53 -3.02 2.32
N SER A 242 -24.43 -3.56 3.53
CA SER A 242 -24.87 -2.92 4.78
C SER A 242 -23.97 -1.74 5.22
N ASN A 243 -22.80 -1.56 4.60
CA ASN A 243 -21.91 -0.44 4.88
C ASN A 243 -21.79 0.50 3.67
N PRO A 244 -22.73 1.45 3.47
CA PRO A 244 -22.71 2.35 2.32
C PRO A 244 -21.48 3.26 2.28
N PHE A 245 -20.97 3.67 3.45
CA PHE A 245 -19.78 4.53 3.56
C PHE A 245 -18.54 3.80 3.02
N LEU A 246 -18.29 2.59 3.49
CA LEU A 246 -17.14 1.79 3.04
C LEU A 246 -17.24 1.51 1.54
N ARG A 247 -18.43 1.19 1.04
CA ARG A 247 -18.66 1.00 -0.40
C ARG A 247 -18.42 2.27 -1.21
N SER A 248 -18.84 3.42 -0.70
CA SER A 248 -18.59 4.71 -1.36
C SER A 248 -17.09 4.99 -1.46
N LEU A 249 -16.33 4.77 -0.38
CA LEU A 249 -14.87 4.91 -0.40
C LEU A 249 -14.24 3.95 -1.42
N PHE A 250 -14.66 2.67 -1.41
CA PHE A 250 -14.13 1.68 -2.36
C PHE A 250 -14.58 1.91 -3.80
N SER A 251 -15.66 2.63 -4.06
CA SER A 251 -16.03 3.01 -5.43
C SER A 251 -14.98 3.93 -6.06
N TYR A 252 -14.33 4.78 -5.28
CA TYR A 252 -13.17 5.56 -5.73
C TYR A 252 -11.96 4.66 -5.95
N VAL A 253 -11.68 3.77 -5.01
CA VAL A 253 -10.54 2.83 -5.09
C VAL A 253 -10.63 1.89 -6.28
N ALA A 254 -11.83 1.40 -6.59
CA ALA A 254 -12.09 0.54 -7.74
C ALA A 254 -12.29 1.31 -9.04
N GLY A 255 -12.54 2.63 -8.97
CA GLY A 255 -12.87 3.48 -10.10
C GLY A 255 -11.69 3.73 -11.04
N TYR A 256 -12.03 4.19 -12.25
CA TYR A 256 -11.05 4.61 -13.25
C TYR A 256 -10.36 5.93 -12.89
N ASP A 257 -10.98 6.71 -11.99
CA ASP A 257 -10.49 8.03 -11.55
C ASP A 257 -9.55 7.93 -10.35
N LEU A 258 -9.17 6.71 -9.95
CA LEU A 258 -8.19 6.53 -8.88
C LEU A 258 -6.86 7.16 -9.29
N ASP A 259 -6.32 7.97 -8.38
CA ASP A 259 -5.04 8.64 -8.60
C ASP A 259 -3.93 7.60 -8.86
N ASP A 260 -3.27 7.73 -10.01
CA ASP A 260 -2.24 6.80 -10.49
C ASP A 260 -1.10 6.62 -9.47
N ARG A 261 -0.87 7.63 -8.62
CA ARG A 261 0.17 7.62 -7.58
C ARG A 261 -0.05 6.56 -6.51
N ILE A 262 -1.29 6.17 -6.26
CA ILE A 262 -1.65 5.12 -5.29
C ILE A 262 -2.23 3.87 -5.96
N ALA A 263 -2.70 3.97 -7.19
CA ALA A 263 -3.34 2.87 -7.91
C ALA A 263 -2.46 1.62 -7.96
N TRP A 264 -1.20 1.78 -8.35
CA TRP A 264 -0.25 0.68 -8.44
C TRP A 264 0.02 0.00 -7.09
N ILE A 265 0.02 0.75 -5.97
CA ILE A 265 0.23 0.19 -4.62
C ILE A 265 -0.96 -0.68 -4.23
N ILE A 266 -2.17 -0.23 -4.57
CA ILE A 266 -3.40 -0.97 -4.28
C ILE A 266 -3.49 -2.22 -5.17
N ASP A 267 -3.09 -2.14 -6.44
CA ASP A 267 -3.00 -3.31 -7.32
C ASP A 267 -1.96 -4.31 -6.83
N ASP A 268 -0.84 -3.82 -6.32
CA ASP A 268 0.19 -4.67 -5.72
C ASP A 268 -0.29 -5.30 -4.38
N LEU A 269 -1.08 -4.57 -3.60
CA LEU A 269 -1.77 -5.13 -2.43
C LEU A 269 -2.77 -6.23 -2.83
N ALA A 270 -3.52 -6.06 -3.92
CA ALA A 270 -4.39 -7.11 -4.44
C ALA A 270 -3.61 -8.39 -4.77
N ARG A 271 -2.40 -8.25 -5.35
CA ARG A 271 -1.51 -9.41 -5.61
C ARG A 271 -1.02 -10.09 -4.33
N VAL A 272 -0.77 -9.33 -3.26
CA VAL A 272 -0.47 -9.92 -1.94
C VAL A 272 -1.60 -10.85 -1.51
N PHE A 273 -2.85 -10.45 -1.74
CA PHE A 273 -4.01 -11.27 -1.41
C PHE A 273 -4.20 -12.45 -2.37
N GLN A 274 -3.88 -12.31 -3.65
CA GLN A 274 -3.87 -13.46 -4.60
C GLN A 274 -2.83 -14.52 -4.21
N ALA A 275 -1.72 -14.12 -3.59
CA ALA A 275 -0.65 -15.03 -3.18
C ALA A 275 -0.99 -15.89 -1.95
N CYS A 276 -2.17 -15.71 -1.34
CA CYS A 276 -2.58 -16.46 -0.16
C CYS A 276 -4.08 -16.77 -0.14
N ASP A 277 -4.40 -17.92 0.44
CA ASP A 277 -5.76 -18.27 0.86
C ASP A 277 -6.02 -17.69 2.24
N VAL A 278 -6.58 -16.47 2.27
CA VAL A 278 -6.81 -15.72 3.50
C VAL A 278 -7.77 -16.46 4.43
N ALA A 279 -8.83 -17.08 3.89
CA ALA A 279 -9.80 -17.83 4.69
C ALA A 279 -9.11 -18.98 5.43
N LYS A 280 -8.31 -19.78 4.71
CA LYS A 280 -7.52 -20.86 5.32
C LYS A 280 -6.47 -20.34 6.30
N LEU A 281 -5.84 -19.22 5.99
CA LEU A 281 -4.83 -18.59 6.84
C LEU A 281 -5.42 -18.13 8.18
N MET A 282 -6.68 -17.68 8.15
CA MET A 282 -7.44 -17.27 9.34
C MET A 282 -8.10 -18.45 10.07
N GLU A 283 -8.08 -19.65 9.50
CA GLU A 283 -8.67 -20.84 10.13
C GLU A 283 -7.96 -21.15 11.45
N GLY A 284 -8.70 -21.04 12.54
CA GLY A 284 -8.15 -21.25 13.88
C GLY A 284 -7.40 -20.06 14.48
N PHE A 285 -7.24 -18.96 13.75
CA PHE A 285 -6.63 -17.75 14.28
C PHE A 285 -7.50 -17.17 15.40
N GLY A 286 -6.91 -16.91 16.57
CA GLY A 286 -7.63 -16.43 17.75
C GLY A 286 -8.25 -17.52 18.65
N LYS A 287 -8.37 -18.76 18.22
CA LYS A 287 -8.95 -19.85 19.06
C LYS A 287 -8.20 -20.08 20.35
N LEU A 288 -6.88 -19.94 20.36
CA LEU A 288 -6.05 -20.12 21.56
C LEU A 288 -6.20 -18.98 22.58
N THR A 289 -6.66 -17.81 22.15
CA THR A 289 -6.84 -16.62 22.99
C THR A 289 -8.31 -16.43 23.44
N GLY A 290 -9.21 -17.34 23.06
CA GLY A 290 -10.64 -17.25 23.36
C GLY A 290 -11.35 -16.14 22.57
N GLN A 291 -10.71 -15.59 21.56
CA GLN A 291 -11.30 -14.59 20.66
C GLN A 291 -11.96 -15.31 19.50
N ASN A 292 -13.28 -15.18 19.41
CA ASN A 292 -14.08 -15.90 18.43
C ASN A 292 -14.13 -15.19 17.06
N ASP A 293 -13.66 -13.93 16.96
CA ASP A 293 -13.66 -13.16 15.73
C ASP A 293 -12.23 -13.03 15.15
N PRO A 294 -11.89 -13.84 14.13
CA PRO A 294 -10.59 -13.78 13.48
C PRO A 294 -10.31 -12.40 12.83
N PHE A 295 -11.37 -11.72 12.39
CA PHE A 295 -11.27 -10.42 11.75
C PHE A 295 -10.74 -9.36 12.71
N LEU A 296 -11.36 -9.23 13.89
CA LEU A 296 -10.91 -8.28 14.92
C LEU A 296 -9.49 -8.61 15.42
N HIS A 297 -9.19 -9.89 15.61
CA HIS A 297 -7.88 -10.29 16.11
C HIS A 297 -6.77 -10.04 15.08
N PHE A 298 -7.05 -10.26 13.81
CA PHE A 298 -6.09 -9.94 12.75
C PHE A 298 -5.85 -8.43 12.62
N TYR A 299 -6.87 -7.60 12.88
CA TYR A 299 -6.72 -6.14 12.90
C TYR A 299 -5.63 -5.68 13.89
N GLU A 300 -5.57 -6.26 15.07
CA GLU A 300 -4.50 -5.96 16.02
C GLU A 300 -3.12 -6.34 15.50
N THR A 301 -3.02 -7.50 14.84
CA THR A 301 -1.76 -7.95 14.24
C THR A 301 -1.32 -7.00 13.13
N PHE A 302 -2.26 -6.57 12.29
CA PHE A 302 -2.02 -5.56 11.25
C PHE A 302 -1.58 -4.22 11.85
N LEU A 303 -2.31 -3.69 12.85
CA LEU A 303 -1.96 -2.43 13.49
C LEU A 303 -0.61 -2.47 14.21
N ALA A 304 -0.24 -3.63 14.77
CA ALA A 304 1.06 -3.82 15.38
C ALA A 304 2.20 -3.63 14.38
N ALA A 305 2.01 -4.07 13.14
CA ALA A 305 2.96 -3.90 12.06
C ALA A 305 2.86 -2.50 11.42
N TYR A 306 1.64 -1.99 11.24
CA TYR A 306 1.39 -0.72 10.56
C TYR A 306 1.81 0.50 11.39
N ASN A 307 1.41 0.56 12.66
CA ASN A 307 1.71 1.68 13.55
C ASN A 307 1.99 1.23 15.00
N PRO A 308 3.18 0.68 15.26
CA PRO A 308 3.56 0.19 16.60
C PRO A 308 3.46 1.25 17.69
N SER A 309 3.72 2.52 17.35
CA SER A 309 3.69 3.64 18.30
C SER A 309 2.28 3.96 18.77
N LYS A 310 1.32 4.03 17.84
CA LYS A 310 -0.11 4.20 18.17
C LYS A 310 -0.62 3.02 19.01
N ARG A 311 -0.27 1.80 18.65
CA ARG A 311 -0.64 0.61 19.41
C ARG A 311 -0.18 0.72 20.85
N LYS A 312 1.09 1.07 21.06
CA LYS A 312 1.68 1.20 22.40
C LYS A 312 1.02 2.31 23.23
N ALA A 313 0.65 3.43 22.59
CA ALA A 313 0.07 4.59 23.26
C ALA A 313 -1.39 4.39 23.67
N ARG A 314 -2.17 3.63 22.88
CA ARG A 314 -3.62 3.45 23.09
C ARG A 314 -3.99 2.14 23.80
N GLY A 315 -3.08 1.19 23.96
CA GLY A 315 -3.33 -0.10 24.59
C GLY A 315 -4.20 -1.02 23.73
N VAL A 316 -5.37 -1.43 24.25
CA VAL A 316 -6.31 -2.31 23.54
C VAL A 316 -7.14 -1.48 22.55
N TRP A 317 -7.25 -1.95 21.30
CA TRP A 317 -7.93 -1.24 20.22
C TRP A 317 -9.42 -1.61 20.06
N TYR A 318 -9.87 -2.64 20.73
CA TYR A 318 -11.26 -3.08 20.68
C TYR A 318 -11.82 -3.32 22.08
N THR A 319 -13.13 -3.20 22.20
CA THR A 319 -13.81 -3.53 23.43
C THR A 319 -13.92 -5.06 23.55
N PRO A 320 -13.47 -5.67 24.64
CA PRO A 320 -13.57 -7.13 24.82
C PRO A 320 -15.01 -7.63 24.64
N GLU A 321 -15.17 -8.77 23.98
CA GLU A 321 -16.48 -9.35 23.65
C GLU A 321 -17.45 -9.43 24.84
N PRO A 322 -17.04 -9.84 26.07
CA PRO A 322 -17.95 -9.84 27.21
C PRO A 322 -18.52 -8.47 27.55
N VAL A 323 -17.73 -7.40 27.35
CA VAL A 323 -18.15 -6.01 27.60
C VAL A 323 -19.12 -5.56 26.49
N VAL A 324 -18.82 -5.88 25.23
CA VAL A 324 -19.74 -5.60 24.10
C VAL A 324 -21.07 -6.29 24.33
N ASN A 325 -21.06 -7.59 24.66
CA ASN A 325 -22.26 -8.36 24.93
C ASN A 325 -23.06 -7.79 26.10
N PHE A 326 -22.39 -7.34 27.16
CA PHE A 326 -23.06 -6.67 28.28
C PHE A 326 -23.74 -5.38 27.83
N ILE A 327 -23.01 -4.49 27.10
CA ILE A 327 -23.55 -3.20 26.62
C ILE A 327 -24.75 -3.42 25.72
N VAL A 328 -24.64 -4.33 24.74
CA VAL A 328 -25.73 -4.60 23.79
C VAL A 328 -26.98 -5.13 24.52
N ARG A 329 -26.82 -6.09 25.43
CA ARG A 329 -27.94 -6.64 26.21
C ARG A 329 -28.56 -5.61 27.15
N ALA A 330 -27.72 -4.77 27.79
CA ALA A 330 -28.23 -3.71 28.68
C ALA A 330 -29.04 -2.67 27.90
N VAL A 331 -28.56 -2.27 26.69
CA VAL A 331 -29.33 -1.34 25.84
C VAL A 331 -30.62 -1.99 25.36
N ASP A 332 -30.61 -3.24 24.94
CA ASP A 332 -31.79 -3.98 24.52
C ASP A 332 -32.83 -4.07 25.66
N GLU A 333 -32.40 -4.40 26.88
CA GLU A 333 -33.24 -4.46 28.06
C GLU A 333 -33.86 -3.09 28.41
N VAL A 334 -33.04 -2.03 28.37
CA VAL A 334 -33.54 -0.66 28.65
C VAL A 334 -34.57 -0.23 27.60
N LEU A 335 -34.36 -0.54 26.33
CA LEU A 335 -35.34 -0.24 25.27
C LEU A 335 -36.67 -0.96 25.52
N GLN A 336 -36.64 -2.20 25.98
CA GLN A 336 -37.84 -2.96 26.31
C GLN A 336 -38.53 -2.46 27.57
N THR A 337 -37.77 -2.21 28.65
CA THR A 337 -38.34 -1.92 29.98
C THR A 337 -38.70 -0.45 30.18
N GLU A 338 -37.84 0.47 29.73
CA GLU A 338 -38.00 1.90 30.01
C GLU A 338 -38.65 2.65 28.84
N PHE A 339 -38.43 2.17 27.61
CA PHE A 339 -38.99 2.82 26.41
C PHE A 339 -40.18 2.09 25.81
N GLY A 340 -40.57 0.93 26.36
CA GLY A 340 -41.75 0.18 25.94
C GLY A 340 -41.67 -0.35 24.51
N LEU A 341 -40.44 -0.63 24.00
CA LEU A 341 -40.18 -1.20 22.68
C LEU A 341 -40.04 -2.71 22.82
N PRO A 342 -41.06 -3.53 22.53
CA PRO A 342 -41.06 -4.96 22.83
C PRO A 342 -39.94 -5.74 22.16
N ASP A 343 -39.55 -5.32 20.98
CA ASP A 343 -38.50 -5.94 20.19
C ASP A 343 -37.11 -5.33 20.45
N GLY A 344 -36.96 -4.43 21.43
CA GLY A 344 -35.70 -3.83 21.87
C GLY A 344 -34.94 -3.18 20.72
N LEU A 345 -33.67 -3.58 20.50
CA LEU A 345 -32.84 -3.10 19.41
C LEU A 345 -33.37 -3.47 18.02
N ALA A 346 -34.19 -4.48 17.89
CA ALA A 346 -34.81 -4.89 16.64
C ALA A 346 -36.13 -4.15 16.33
N ASP A 347 -36.61 -3.31 17.26
CA ASP A 347 -37.86 -2.57 17.11
C ASP A 347 -37.73 -1.51 16.00
N THR A 348 -38.55 -1.62 14.96
CA THR A 348 -38.65 -0.70 13.84
C THR A 348 -39.90 0.17 13.87
N SER A 349 -40.62 0.16 14.95
CA SER A 349 -41.82 0.97 15.10
C SER A 349 -41.52 2.47 14.99
N LYS A 350 -42.49 3.22 14.42
CA LYS A 350 -42.36 4.67 14.27
C LYS A 350 -43.14 5.35 15.35
N VAL A 351 -42.50 6.25 16.08
CA VAL A 351 -43.14 7.11 17.08
C VAL A 351 -43.26 8.51 16.50
N THR A 352 -44.46 9.08 16.57
CA THR A 352 -44.66 10.49 16.24
C THR A 352 -44.42 11.32 17.49
N LEU A 353 -43.43 12.20 17.44
CA LEU A 353 -43.15 13.14 18.52
C LEU A 353 -43.60 14.53 18.09
N ASP A 354 -44.37 15.18 18.95
CA ASP A 354 -44.65 16.61 18.80
C ASP A 354 -43.44 17.38 19.32
N TRP A 355 -42.73 18.02 18.38
CA TRP A 355 -41.54 18.80 18.68
C TRP A 355 -41.84 20.28 18.55
N ASP A 356 -41.72 21.04 19.65
CA ASP A 356 -41.81 22.51 19.59
C ASP A 356 -40.55 23.05 18.87
N THR A 357 -40.73 23.53 17.65
CA THR A 357 -39.65 24.12 16.83
C THR A 357 -39.28 25.52 17.30
N GLY A 358 -40.00 26.13 18.23
CA GLY A 358 -39.84 27.54 18.59
C GLY A 358 -40.21 28.52 17.47
N GLN A 359 -40.74 28.02 16.34
CA GLN A 359 -41.20 28.83 15.23
C GLN A 359 -42.73 29.05 15.30
N THR A 360 -43.14 30.28 15.36
CA THR A 360 -44.55 30.63 15.23
C THR A 360 -44.94 30.72 13.74
N ASP A 361 -46.13 30.15 13.44
CA ASP A 361 -46.73 30.32 12.12
C ASP A 361 -46.96 31.83 11.87
N LYS A 362 -46.81 32.28 10.60
CA LYS A 362 -47.01 33.67 10.16
C LYS A 362 -48.44 34.21 10.47
N ARG A 363 -49.32 33.38 10.97
CA ARG A 363 -50.67 33.77 11.32
C ARG A 363 -50.87 34.00 12.84
N GLY A 364 -49.80 33.97 13.61
CA GLY A 364 -49.81 34.28 15.02
C GLY A 364 -49.90 33.11 15.90
#